data_17f7969ae6092dfdf2b1da4e8e217cc6
#
_entry.id   17f7969ae6092dfdf2b1da4e8e217cc6
#
_cell.length_a   1.000
_cell.length_b   1.000
_cell.length_c   1.000
_cell.angle_alpha   90.00
_cell.angle_beta   90.00
_cell.angle_gamma   90.00
#
_symmetry.space_group_name_H-M   'P 1'
#
loop_
_entity.id
_entity.type
_entity.pdbx_description
1 polymer ?
#
loop_
_entity_poly.entity_id
_entity_poly.type
_entity_poly.pdbx_seq_one_letter_code
_entity_poly.pdbx_strand_id
1 'polypeptide(L)'
;MADLSIEFCGIKSINPFWLASAPPTDKAYNVVRAFEAGWGGVVWKTLGEDPAAVNVSSRYSAHYGKNREVLGFNNIELITDRSLAINLQEITQVKKDWPDRVIIVSLMLPCEEKLWAEIMPLVEATGADGIELNFGCPHGMPERGMGAAVGQVPEYVEMVTRWCKTHCKLPVIVKLTPNITDVRAPARAAKAGGADAVSLINTINSITHLDLDQMVAFPIVGGASTHGGYCGSAVKPIALNMVAEIARDPQTAGLPISGIGGIGNWRDAAEFMALGAGCVQVCTAAMLHGFRIVEEMKDGLSRWMDQKGYQRISDFQGKAVPNTTDWKYLDMNYKVIAQINQDDCIKCGRCYVACEDTSHQSINQLIDAATGVRTYEVNKEECVGCNLCEITCPVQGCITMVPQDTGKPYMNWTQDPRNPRAENKVVETV
;
A
#
# COMPACT_ATOMS: atom_id res chain seq x y z
N MET A 1 -9.62 -2.48 -26.54
CA MET A 1 -8.86 -2.02 -25.36
C MET A 1 -9.86 -1.66 -24.28
N ALA A 2 -9.66 -2.15 -23.07
CA ALA A 2 -10.51 -1.85 -21.94
C ALA A 2 -10.48 -0.34 -21.61
N ASP A 3 -11.59 0.17 -21.09
CA ASP A 3 -11.71 1.54 -20.62
C ASP A 3 -11.04 1.67 -19.23
N LEU A 4 -10.00 2.50 -19.15
CA LEU A 4 -9.29 2.78 -17.91
C LEU A 4 -9.83 4.01 -17.17
N SER A 5 -10.84 4.71 -17.71
CA SER A 5 -11.44 5.84 -17.01
C SER A 5 -12.12 5.40 -15.72
N ILE A 6 -12.07 6.26 -14.72
CA ILE A 6 -12.70 6.03 -13.42
C ILE A 6 -13.49 7.25 -12.95
N GLU A 7 -14.41 7.00 -12.04
CA GLU A 7 -15.00 8.01 -11.17
C GLU A 7 -14.68 7.66 -9.71
N PHE A 8 -13.97 8.55 -9.01
CA PHE A 8 -13.55 8.36 -7.63
C PHE A 8 -14.07 9.50 -6.76
N CYS A 9 -14.94 9.21 -5.79
CA CYS A 9 -15.64 10.17 -4.93
C CYS A 9 -16.21 11.40 -5.70
N GLY A 10 -16.82 11.16 -6.86
CA GLY A 10 -17.38 12.20 -7.74
C GLY A 10 -16.35 12.86 -8.69
N ILE A 11 -15.08 12.52 -8.59
CA ILE A 11 -14.01 13.05 -9.44
C ILE A 11 -13.79 12.12 -10.63
N LYS A 12 -13.90 12.63 -11.85
CA LYS A 12 -13.62 11.87 -13.09
C LYS A 12 -12.15 11.94 -13.45
N SER A 13 -11.56 10.79 -13.78
CA SER A 13 -10.17 10.67 -14.22
C SER A 13 -10.06 9.78 -15.45
N ILE A 14 -9.16 10.14 -16.36
CA ILE A 14 -8.94 9.41 -17.62
C ILE A 14 -8.32 8.03 -17.44
N ASN A 15 -7.69 7.78 -16.29
CA ASN A 15 -7.17 6.49 -15.86
C ASN A 15 -6.96 6.49 -14.33
N PRO A 16 -6.77 5.30 -13.70
CA PRO A 16 -6.70 5.18 -12.24
C PRO A 16 -5.33 5.53 -11.64
N PHE A 17 -4.35 5.91 -12.45
CA PHE A 17 -2.97 6.15 -12.00
C PHE A 17 -2.76 7.63 -11.68
N TRP A 18 -2.61 7.94 -10.39
CA TRP A 18 -2.27 9.27 -9.90
C TRP A 18 -0.87 9.27 -9.28
N LEU A 19 -0.21 10.43 -9.24
CA LEU A 19 0.99 10.62 -8.43
C LEU A 19 0.60 11.00 -7.00
N ALA A 20 1.26 10.36 -6.03
CA ALA A 20 1.09 10.68 -4.62
C ALA A 20 1.74 12.02 -4.26
N SER A 21 1.24 12.66 -3.19
CA SER A 21 1.84 13.86 -2.59
C SER A 21 3.28 13.60 -2.13
N ALA A 22 4.24 14.16 -2.88
CA ALA A 22 5.67 13.93 -2.68
C ALA A 22 6.49 14.90 -3.57
N PRO A 23 7.85 14.88 -3.56
CA PRO A 23 8.66 15.74 -4.42
C PRO A 23 8.27 15.74 -5.91
N PRO A 24 7.82 14.62 -6.53
CA PRO A 24 7.35 14.67 -7.93
C PRO A 24 6.18 15.60 -8.21
N THR A 25 5.44 16.01 -7.20
CA THR A 25 4.23 16.85 -7.33
C THR A 25 4.37 18.21 -6.63
N ASP A 26 5.60 18.67 -6.35
CA ASP A 26 5.87 19.91 -5.60
C ASP A 26 5.90 21.17 -6.48
N LYS A 27 5.89 21.03 -7.80
CA LYS A 27 6.03 22.16 -8.75
C LYS A 27 5.22 21.92 -10.01
N ALA A 28 4.68 23.01 -10.57
CA ALA A 28 3.99 22.98 -11.86
C ALA A 28 4.81 22.29 -12.95
N TYR A 29 6.11 22.56 -13.02
CA TYR A 29 7.04 21.96 -13.98
C TYR A 29 6.99 20.41 -13.94
N ASN A 30 7.01 19.82 -12.76
CA ASN A 30 6.95 18.37 -12.61
C ASN A 30 5.56 17.81 -12.95
N VAL A 31 4.51 18.48 -12.48
CA VAL A 31 3.12 18.07 -12.69
C VAL A 31 2.76 18.09 -14.18
N VAL A 32 3.14 19.13 -14.91
CA VAL A 32 2.94 19.21 -16.37
C VAL A 32 3.61 18.03 -17.08
N ARG A 33 4.88 17.73 -16.76
CA ARG A 33 5.59 16.57 -17.33
C ARG A 33 4.94 15.23 -16.99
N ALA A 34 4.35 15.11 -15.81
CA ALA A 34 3.58 13.93 -15.45
C ALA A 34 2.32 13.82 -16.32
N PHE A 35 1.59 14.88 -16.52
CA PHE A 35 0.41 14.90 -17.39
C PHE A 35 0.74 14.64 -18.85
N GLU A 36 1.84 15.20 -19.37
CA GLU A 36 2.38 14.88 -20.70
C GLU A 36 2.71 13.40 -20.86
N ALA A 37 3.25 12.74 -19.83
CA ALA A 37 3.50 11.31 -19.83
C ALA A 37 2.21 10.46 -19.77
N GLY A 38 1.08 11.05 -19.37
CA GLY A 38 -0.24 10.41 -19.39
C GLY A 38 -0.79 9.99 -18.01
N TRP A 39 -0.28 10.54 -16.91
CA TRP A 39 -0.89 10.36 -15.58
C TRP A 39 -2.30 10.94 -15.57
N GLY A 40 -3.23 10.23 -14.94
CA GLY A 40 -4.64 10.65 -14.83
C GLY A 40 -4.83 11.79 -13.82
N GLY A 41 -3.99 11.83 -12.80
CA GLY A 41 -4.05 12.84 -11.76
C GLY A 41 -2.78 12.95 -10.93
N VAL A 42 -2.77 13.95 -10.06
CA VAL A 42 -1.72 14.17 -9.07
C VAL A 42 -2.35 14.58 -7.74
N VAL A 43 -1.71 14.16 -6.65
CA VAL A 43 -1.91 14.77 -5.34
C VAL A 43 -0.74 15.72 -5.12
N TRP A 44 -1.00 17.02 -5.12
CA TRP A 44 0.00 18.07 -4.95
C TRP A 44 0.73 17.90 -3.63
N LYS A 45 2.05 18.16 -3.60
CA LYS A 45 2.85 18.02 -2.38
C LYS A 45 2.23 18.82 -1.25
N THR A 46 2.17 18.23 -0.08
CA THR A 46 1.44 18.77 1.09
C THR A 46 1.81 20.22 1.37
N LEU A 47 0.80 21.07 1.40
CA LEU A 47 0.85 22.46 1.82
C LEU A 47 0.57 22.53 3.33
N GLY A 48 1.12 23.50 3.99
CA GLY A 48 0.96 23.73 5.41
C GLY A 48 0.99 25.21 5.78
N GLU A 49 1.48 25.48 6.97
CA GLU A 49 1.67 26.85 7.48
C GLU A 49 2.66 27.66 6.64
N ASP A 50 2.52 28.98 6.69
CA ASP A 50 3.49 29.94 6.17
C ASP A 50 4.09 30.73 7.36
N PRO A 51 5.42 30.75 7.58
CA PRO A 51 6.46 30.24 6.66
C PRO A 51 6.53 28.72 6.61
N ALA A 52 6.86 28.22 5.43
CA ALA A 52 6.94 26.78 5.16
C ALA A 52 8.01 26.08 6.02
N ALA A 53 7.81 24.79 6.26
CA ALA A 53 8.78 23.97 6.97
C ALA A 53 10.09 23.87 6.17
N VAL A 54 11.23 23.88 6.88
CA VAL A 54 12.55 23.74 6.25
C VAL A 54 12.93 22.27 6.18
N ASN A 55 13.15 21.80 4.95
CA ASN A 55 13.71 20.49 4.70
C ASN A 55 15.23 20.48 4.88
N VAL A 56 15.76 19.47 5.58
CA VAL A 56 17.21 19.32 5.78
C VAL A 56 17.88 18.72 4.53
N SER A 57 19.20 18.86 4.42
CA SER A 57 20.02 18.16 3.44
C SER A 57 20.32 16.73 3.90
N SER A 58 20.55 15.80 2.95
CA SER A 58 20.70 14.36 3.23
C SER A 58 19.38 13.75 3.74
N ARG A 59 18.36 13.69 2.85
CA ARG A 59 16.98 13.34 3.23
C ARG A 59 16.64 11.88 3.03
N TYR A 60 17.43 11.15 2.25
CA TYR A 60 17.07 9.83 1.77
C TYR A 60 18.11 8.79 2.15
N SER A 61 17.64 7.59 2.46
CA SER A 61 18.46 6.39 2.56
C SER A 61 17.72 5.21 1.95
N ALA A 62 18.44 4.18 1.52
CA ALA A 62 17.85 3.04 0.85
C ALA A 62 18.22 1.73 1.56
N HIS A 63 17.26 0.80 1.57
CA HIS A 63 17.48 -0.58 1.92
C HIS A 63 17.71 -1.37 0.63
N TYR A 64 18.87 -1.96 0.49
CA TYR A 64 19.27 -2.67 -0.72
C TYR A 64 19.17 -4.18 -0.53
N GLY A 65 18.71 -4.87 -1.56
CA GLY A 65 18.84 -6.31 -1.71
C GLY A 65 20.24 -6.73 -2.13
N LYS A 66 20.42 -8.04 -2.30
CA LYS A 66 21.74 -8.67 -2.56
C LYS A 66 22.43 -8.12 -3.82
N ASN A 67 21.66 -7.75 -4.85
CA ASN A 67 22.17 -7.23 -6.13
C ASN A 67 22.09 -5.70 -6.23
N ARG A 68 22.07 -4.99 -5.09
CA ARG A 68 21.85 -3.53 -4.98
C ARG A 68 20.53 -3.04 -5.55
N GLU A 69 19.53 -3.91 -5.78
CA GLU A 69 18.17 -3.46 -6.01
C GLU A 69 17.63 -2.69 -4.79
N VAL A 70 16.92 -1.61 -5.02
CA VAL A 70 16.27 -0.85 -3.95
C VAL A 70 15.00 -1.57 -3.52
N LEU A 71 15.06 -2.27 -2.39
CA LEU A 71 13.90 -2.95 -1.79
C LEU A 71 12.97 -1.97 -1.09
N GLY A 72 13.55 -0.99 -0.44
CA GLY A 72 12.84 0.04 0.29
C GLY A 72 13.64 1.34 0.34
N PHE A 73 12.93 2.40 0.59
CA PHE A 73 13.43 3.75 0.53
C PHE A 73 12.92 4.53 1.75
N ASN A 74 13.85 5.06 2.54
CA ASN A 74 13.52 5.86 3.71
C ASN A 74 13.72 7.33 3.42
N ASN A 75 12.82 8.17 3.91
CA ASN A 75 12.91 9.62 3.78
C ASN A 75 12.61 10.33 5.09
N ILE A 76 13.25 11.47 5.28
CA ILE A 76 12.93 12.46 6.30
C ILE A 76 12.43 13.76 5.66
N GLU A 77 11.79 13.62 4.49
CA GLU A 77 11.20 14.72 3.72
C GLU A 77 9.95 15.24 4.43
N LEU A 78 9.90 16.53 4.65
CA LEU A 78 8.74 17.23 5.19
C LEU A 78 7.77 17.66 4.07
N ILE A 79 6.79 18.48 4.43
CA ILE A 79 5.90 19.16 3.48
C ILE A 79 6.67 20.08 2.54
N THR A 80 6.00 20.78 1.62
CA THR A 80 6.65 21.75 0.72
C THR A 80 7.40 22.82 1.52
N ASP A 81 8.56 23.23 1.01
CA ASP A 81 9.33 24.37 1.52
C ASP A 81 9.04 25.67 0.73
N ARG A 82 8.02 25.66 -0.13
CA ARG A 82 7.57 26.78 -0.96
C ARG A 82 6.38 27.45 -0.32
N SER A 83 6.27 28.77 -0.45
CA SER A 83 5.16 29.52 0.13
C SER A 83 3.78 29.06 -0.37
N LEU A 84 2.77 29.21 0.46
CA LEU A 84 1.38 28.87 0.13
C LEU A 84 0.93 29.62 -1.14
N ALA A 85 1.24 30.92 -1.24
CA ALA A 85 0.83 31.73 -2.38
C ALA A 85 1.39 31.24 -3.72
N ILE A 86 2.66 30.84 -3.77
CA ILE A 86 3.29 30.29 -4.99
C ILE A 86 2.61 28.97 -5.38
N ASN A 87 2.37 28.09 -4.42
CA ASN A 87 1.71 26.81 -4.70
C ASN A 87 0.27 27.00 -5.21
N LEU A 88 -0.53 27.85 -4.59
CA LEU A 88 -1.90 28.13 -5.02
C LEU A 88 -1.94 28.74 -6.43
N GLN A 89 -1.00 29.64 -6.76
CA GLN A 89 -0.87 30.21 -8.10
C GLN A 89 -0.54 29.13 -9.14
N GLU A 90 0.43 28.27 -8.86
CA GLU A 90 0.82 27.18 -9.77
C GLU A 90 -0.30 26.16 -9.95
N ILE A 91 -0.99 25.76 -8.88
CA ILE A 91 -2.15 24.86 -8.95
C ILE A 91 -3.22 25.44 -9.87
N THR A 92 -3.57 26.72 -9.67
CA THR A 92 -4.56 27.43 -10.49
C THR A 92 -4.19 27.42 -11.96
N GLN A 93 -2.93 27.72 -12.27
CA GLN A 93 -2.45 27.75 -13.65
C GLN A 93 -2.46 26.35 -14.28
N VAL A 94 -1.94 25.34 -13.57
CA VAL A 94 -1.91 23.96 -14.09
C VAL A 94 -3.32 23.43 -14.30
N LYS A 95 -4.25 23.69 -13.38
CA LYS A 95 -5.64 23.27 -13.54
C LYS A 95 -6.34 23.90 -14.74
N LYS A 96 -6.04 25.16 -14.98
CA LYS A 96 -6.56 25.90 -16.17
C LYS A 96 -6.03 25.30 -17.48
N ASP A 97 -4.74 24.94 -17.52
CA ASP A 97 -4.09 24.42 -18.72
C ASP A 97 -4.41 22.93 -18.96
N TRP A 98 -4.73 22.18 -17.89
CA TRP A 98 -5.04 20.75 -17.90
C TRP A 98 -6.39 20.45 -17.22
N PRO A 99 -7.53 20.95 -17.78
CA PRO A 99 -8.83 20.87 -17.12
C PRO A 99 -9.37 19.41 -16.97
N ASP A 100 -8.90 18.49 -17.79
CA ASP A 100 -9.27 17.08 -17.82
C ASP A 100 -8.38 16.18 -16.93
N ARG A 101 -7.40 16.76 -16.24
CA ARG A 101 -6.53 16.06 -15.31
C ARG A 101 -6.92 16.37 -13.87
N VAL A 102 -6.82 15.35 -13.04
CA VAL A 102 -7.15 15.48 -11.62
C VAL A 102 -6.01 16.16 -10.86
N ILE A 103 -6.36 17.18 -10.09
CA ILE A 103 -5.45 17.81 -9.11
C ILE A 103 -6.13 17.77 -7.74
N ILE A 104 -5.52 17.02 -6.83
CA ILE A 104 -5.89 16.98 -5.41
C ILE A 104 -4.86 17.80 -4.64
N VAL A 105 -5.29 18.67 -3.74
CA VAL A 105 -4.40 19.47 -2.90
C VAL A 105 -4.22 18.78 -1.55
N SER A 106 -3.00 18.35 -1.25
CA SER A 106 -2.70 17.75 0.07
C SER A 106 -2.42 18.85 1.10
N LEU A 107 -3.03 18.73 2.27
CA LEU A 107 -2.96 19.69 3.36
C LEU A 107 -2.54 19.05 4.67
N MET A 108 -1.74 19.77 5.47
CA MET A 108 -1.37 19.42 6.83
C MET A 108 -1.22 20.69 7.68
N LEU A 109 -2.10 20.85 8.64
CA LEU A 109 -2.14 22.00 9.54
C LEU A 109 -2.27 21.52 11.00
N PRO A 110 -1.94 22.36 11.99
CA PRO A 110 -2.27 22.11 13.38
C PRO A 110 -3.76 21.83 13.58
N CYS A 111 -4.08 21.15 14.70
CA CYS A 111 -5.44 20.80 15.08
C CYS A 111 -6.20 22.03 15.65
N GLU A 112 -6.34 23.07 14.83
CA GLU A 112 -6.98 24.35 15.13
C GLU A 112 -7.98 24.71 14.04
N GLU A 113 -9.29 24.68 14.31
CA GLU A 113 -10.35 24.88 13.32
C GLU A 113 -10.18 26.17 12.50
N LYS A 114 -9.74 27.25 13.14
CA LYS A 114 -9.53 28.54 12.48
C LYS A 114 -8.58 28.43 11.29
N LEU A 115 -7.47 27.71 11.43
CA LEU A 115 -6.47 27.55 10.34
C LEU A 115 -7.06 26.78 9.15
N TRP A 116 -7.84 25.74 9.44
CA TRP A 116 -8.55 24.97 8.40
C TRP A 116 -9.61 25.82 7.73
N ALA A 117 -10.38 26.60 8.47
CA ALA A 117 -11.39 27.51 7.91
C ALA A 117 -10.79 28.59 7.00
N GLU A 118 -9.58 29.06 7.30
CA GLU A 118 -8.87 30.08 6.49
C GLU A 118 -8.30 29.50 5.19
N ILE A 119 -7.73 28.27 5.21
CA ILE A 119 -7.07 27.69 4.02
C ILE A 119 -8.05 27.08 3.04
N MET A 120 -9.18 26.49 3.49
CA MET A 120 -10.11 25.75 2.64
C MET A 120 -10.65 26.59 1.46
N PRO A 121 -11.16 27.84 1.67
CA PRO A 121 -11.62 28.67 0.57
C PRO A 121 -10.50 29.04 -0.43
N LEU A 122 -9.26 29.18 0.02
CA LEU A 122 -8.14 29.48 -0.84
C LEU A 122 -7.82 28.32 -1.78
N VAL A 123 -7.89 27.08 -1.28
CA VAL A 123 -7.70 25.87 -2.09
C VAL A 123 -8.89 25.70 -3.06
N GLU A 124 -10.11 25.88 -2.61
CA GLU A 124 -11.31 25.80 -3.47
C GLU A 124 -11.23 26.80 -4.64
N ALA A 125 -10.72 28.00 -4.39
CA ALA A 125 -10.57 29.04 -5.42
C ALA A 125 -9.53 28.68 -6.52
N THR A 126 -8.64 27.71 -6.31
CA THR A 126 -7.69 27.25 -7.33
C THR A 126 -8.35 26.47 -8.46
N GLY A 127 -9.57 25.95 -8.25
CA GLY A 127 -10.26 25.05 -9.17
C GLY A 127 -9.77 23.60 -9.08
N ALA A 128 -9.00 23.23 -8.05
CA ALA A 128 -8.61 21.84 -7.78
C ALA A 128 -9.85 20.94 -7.63
N ASP A 129 -9.69 19.64 -7.90
CA ASP A 129 -10.80 18.69 -7.93
C ASP A 129 -11.12 18.11 -6.54
N GLY A 130 -10.22 18.22 -5.58
CA GLY A 130 -10.41 17.70 -4.22
C GLY A 130 -9.26 18.05 -3.29
N ILE A 131 -9.40 17.62 -2.04
CA ILE A 131 -8.42 17.86 -0.97
C ILE A 131 -8.03 16.52 -0.35
N GLU A 132 -6.72 16.32 -0.06
CA GLU A 132 -6.24 15.20 0.72
C GLU A 132 -5.70 15.68 2.08
N LEU A 133 -6.31 15.24 3.19
CA LEU A 133 -5.85 15.55 4.53
C LEU A 133 -4.70 14.61 4.91
N ASN A 134 -3.49 15.13 5.07
CA ASN A 134 -2.31 14.33 5.36
C ASN A 134 -2.20 14.05 6.88
N PHE A 135 -2.86 13.01 7.36
CA PHE A 135 -2.79 12.55 8.75
C PHE A 135 -1.78 11.42 8.97
N GLY A 136 -0.82 11.28 8.06
CA GLY A 136 0.07 10.12 8.10
C GLY A 136 1.56 10.40 8.15
N CYS A 137 2.02 11.65 8.02
CA CYS A 137 3.46 11.97 8.06
C CYS A 137 4.04 11.54 9.41
N PRO A 138 5.04 10.61 9.44
CA PRO A 138 5.45 9.99 10.70
C PRO A 138 6.62 10.71 11.39
N HIS A 139 7.25 11.70 10.78
CA HIS A 139 8.46 12.36 11.29
C HIS A 139 8.37 13.88 11.15
N GLY A 140 8.99 14.60 12.08
CA GLY A 140 9.09 16.07 12.13
C GLY A 140 7.76 16.79 12.41
N MET A 141 6.69 16.44 11.72
CA MET A 141 5.37 17.05 11.87
C MET A 141 4.59 16.59 13.11
N PRO A 142 4.70 15.32 13.57
CA PRO A 142 4.06 14.88 14.81
C PRO A 142 4.55 15.63 16.05
N GLU A 143 5.80 16.05 16.07
CA GLU A 143 6.38 16.88 17.14
C GLU A 143 5.68 18.26 17.26
N ARG A 144 5.01 18.68 16.19
CA ARG A 144 4.20 19.92 16.10
C ARG A 144 2.69 19.67 16.23
N GLY A 145 2.27 18.46 16.64
CA GLY A 145 0.84 18.10 16.77
C GLY A 145 0.11 17.90 15.44
N MET A 146 0.82 17.54 14.35
CA MET A 146 0.28 17.35 13.02
C MET A 146 0.58 15.95 12.49
N GLY A 147 0.11 15.63 11.28
CA GLY A 147 0.42 14.36 10.62
C GLY A 147 -0.03 13.15 11.43
N ALA A 148 0.88 12.22 11.73
CA ALA A 148 0.56 11.00 12.46
C ALA A 148 0.06 11.24 13.89
N ALA A 149 0.39 12.38 14.53
CA ALA A 149 -0.17 12.75 15.83
C ALA A 149 -1.70 12.94 15.77
N VAL A 150 -2.23 13.41 14.65
CA VAL A 150 -3.68 13.45 14.37
C VAL A 150 -4.18 12.08 13.93
N GLY A 151 -3.51 11.45 12.98
CA GLY A 151 -3.97 10.20 12.35
C GLY A 151 -4.00 8.97 13.23
N GLN A 152 -3.28 8.98 14.36
CA GLN A 152 -3.31 7.91 15.37
C GLN A 152 -4.45 8.03 16.36
N VAL A 153 -5.17 9.14 16.38
CA VAL A 153 -6.26 9.44 17.33
C VAL A 153 -7.56 9.60 16.56
N PRO A 154 -8.45 8.58 16.55
CA PRO A 154 -9.68 8.60 15.77
C PRO A 154 -10.55 9.84 16.00
N GLU A 155 -10.63 10.34 17.22
CA GLU A 155 -11.40 11.54 17.58
C GLU A 155 -10.87 12.78 16.87
N TYR A 156 -9.55 12.91 16.71
CA TYR A 156 -8.95 14.02 15.97
C TYR A 156 -9.17 13.86 14.46
N VAL A 157 -9.10 12.63 13.94
CA VAL A 157 -9.40 12.34 12.53
C VAL A 157 -10.84 12.77 12.22
N GLU A 158 -11.82 12.38 13.02
CA GLU A 158 -13.22 12.75 12.83
C GLU A 158 -13.40 14.27 12.93
N MET A 159 -12.87 14.89 13.98
CA MET A 159 -13.02 16.32 14.25
C MET A 159 -12.47 17.17 13.12
N VAL A 160 -11.21 16.97 12.71
CA VAL A 160 -10.58 17.78 11.65
C VAL A 160 -11.26 17.53 10.31
N THR A 161 -11.63 16.28 10.00
CA THR A 161 -12.38 15.96 8.78
C THR A 161 -13.71 16.73 8.74
N ARG A 162 -14.42 16.79 9.84
CA ARG A 162 -15.69 17.55 9.98
C ARG A 162 -15.50 19.04 9.75
N TRP A 163 -14.43 19.63 10.30
CA TRP A 163 -14.09 21.04 10.03
C TRP A 163 -13.87 21.28 8.54
N CYS A 164 -13.07 20.43 7.89
CA CYS A 164 -12.80 20.56 6.46
C CYS A 164 -14.09 20.46 5.62
N LYS A 165 -14.96 19.51 5.94
CA LYS A 165 -16.25 19.36 5.26
C LYS A 165 -17.20 20.54 5.51
N THR A 166 -17.08 21.23 6.63
CA THR A 166 -17.89 22.43 6.93
C THR A 166 -17.44 23.63 6.11
N HIS A 167 -16.13 23.76 5.88
CA HIS A 167 -15.52 24.95 5.27
C HIS A 167 -15.17 24.78 3.79
N CYS A 168 -15.43 23.60 3.17
CA CYS A 168 -15.11 23.33 1.78
C CYS A 168 -16.18 22.46 1.10
N LYS A 169 -16.44 22.74 -0.17
CA LYS A 169 -17.38 21.96 -1.01
C LYS A 169 -16.70 20.87 -1.82
N LEU A 170 -15.37 20.91 -1.93
CA LEU A 170 -14.61 19.90 -2.64
C LEU A 170 -14.69 18.54 -1.92
N PRO A 171 -14.56 17.43 -2.66
CA PRO A 171 -14.34 16.12 -2.05
C PRO A 171 -13.13 16.13 -1.11
N VAL A 172 -13.30 15.55 0.08
CA VAL A 172 -12.27 15.44 1.12
C VAL A 172 -11.84 13.98 1.25
N ILE A 173 -10.59 13.71 0.94
CA ILE A 173 -9.92 12.42 1.05
C ILE A 173 -9.05 12.45 2.32
N VAL A 174 -9.17 11.45 3.19
CA VAL A 174 -8.35 11.36 4.40
C VAL A 174 -7.21 10.36 4.18
N LYS A 175 -5.96 10.84 4.22
CA LYS A 175 -4.77 9.98 4.10
C LYS A 175 -4.36 9.44 5.45
N LEU A 176 -4.51 8.11 5.59
CA LEU A 176 -4.31 7.39 6.84
C LEU A 176 -2.85 7.00 7.06
N THR A 177 -2.47 6.94 8.35
CA THR A 177 -1.16 6.46 8.78
C THR A 177 -1.13 4.93 8.88
N PRO A 178 -0.04 4.27 8.43
CA PRO A 178 0.17 2.85 8.69
C PRO A 178 0.79 2.59 10.09
N ASN A 179 1.19 3.64 10.80
CA ASN A 179 1.85 3.52 12.10
C ASN A 179 0.80 3.41 13.23
N ILE A 180 -0.09 2.45 13.08
CA ILE A 180 -1.21 2.17 13.98
C ILE A 180 -1.51 0.67 13.97
N THR A 181 -2.05 0.15 15.06
CA THR A 181 -2.36 -1.28 15.18
C THR A 181 -3.61 -1.69 14.38
N ASP A 182 -4.65 -0.85 14.38
CA ASP A 182 -5.91 -1.08 13.66
C ASP A 182 -6.27 0.12 12.80
N VAL A 183 -6.03 0.00 11.50
CA VAL A 183 -6.30 1.05 10.51
C VAL A 183 -7.80 1.31 10.29
N ARG A 184 -8.67 0.38 10.71
CA ARG A 184 -10.13 0.55 10.59
C ARG A 184 -10.65 1.64 11.52
N ALA A 185 -10.04 1.81 12.70
CA ALA A 185 -10.48 2.83 13.65
C ALA A 185 -10.41 4.25 13.07
N PRO A 186 -9.27 4.75 12.55
CA PRO A 186 -9.23 6.06 11.91
C PRO A 186 -10.03 6.12 10.59
N ALA A 187 -10.19 5.00 9.85
CA ALA A 187 -11.03 4.97 8.65
C ALA A 187 -12.53 5.19 8.98
N ARG A 188 -13.02 4.55 10.04
CA ARG A 188 -14.38 4.76 10.56
C ARG A 188 -14.60 6.19 11.04
N ALA A 189 -13.59 6.75 11.74
CA ALA A 189 -13.61 8.14 12.19
C ALA A 189 -13.62 9.13 11.01
N ALA A 190 -12.83 8.90 9.98
CA ALA A 190 -12.86 9.70 8.75
C ALA A 190 -14.25 9.70 8.12
N LYS A 191 -14.88 8.51 8.00
CA LYS A 191 -16.25 8.37 7.51
C LYS A 191 -17.27 9.11 8.40
N ALA A 192 -17.15 9.00 9.71
CA ALA A 192 -18.00 9.71 10.67
C ALA A 192 -17.84 11.23 10.57
N GLY A 193 -16.63 11.71 10.28
CA GLY A 193 -16.32 13.11 10.00
C GLY A 193 -16.85 13.62 8.65
N GLY A 194 -17.37 12.72 7.79
CA GLY A 194 -17.92 13.05 6.49
C GLY A 194 -16.92 13.01 5.33
N ALA A 195 -15.80 12.30 5.48
CA ALA A 195 -14.87 12.08 4.39
C ALA A 195 -15.56 11.43 3.18
N ASP A 196 -15.23 11.91 1.98
CA ASP A 196 -15.72 11.36 0.71
C ASP A 196 -14.92 10.13 0.27
N ALA A 197 -13.68 9.99 0.76
CA ALA A 197 -12.82 8.83 0.52
C ALA A 197 -11.69 8.77 1.58
N VAL A 198 -10.99 7.64 1.58
CA VAL A 198 -9.69 7.50 2.28
C VAL A 198 -8.59 7.15 1.31
N SER A 199 -7.36 7.55 1.62
CA SER A 199 -6.16 7.09 0.93
C SER A 199 -5.19 6.45 1.92
N LEU A 200 -4.55 5.37 1.54
CA LEU A 200 -3.56 4.68 2.38
C LEU A 200 -2.67 3.77 1.53
N ILE A 201 -1.42 3.64 1.95
CA ILE A 201 -0.82 4.04 3.21
C ILE A 201 0.10 5.27 3.05
N ASN A 202 0.30 6.03 4.12
CA ASN A 202 1.46 6.90 4.24
C ASN A 202 2.71 6.05 4.53
N THR A 203 3.86 6.66 4.78
CA THR A 203 5.11 5.94 5.01
C THR A 203 5.18 5.32 6.41
N ILE A 204 5.96 4.24 6.53
CA ILE A 204 6.13 3.48 7.78
C ILE A 204 7.37 3.97 8.51
N ASN A 205 7.27 4.20 9.81
CA ASN A 205 8.43 4.56 10.65
C ASN A 205 9.56 3.55 10.50
N SER A 206 10.76 4.03 10.22
CA SER A 206 11.92 3.16 10.02
C SER A 206 13.27 3.83 10.25
N ILE A 207 14.27 2.98 10.45
CA ILE A 207 15.70 3.25 10.26
C ILE A 207 16.21 2.18 9.30
N THR A 208 16.79 2.55 8.17
CA THR A 208 17.20 1.58 7.15
C THR A 208 18.47 0.81 7.55
N HIS A 209 19.47 1.50 8.06
CA HIS A 209 20.75 0.92 8.53
C HIS A 209 21.54 1.94 9.34
N LEU A 210 22.63 1.47 9.96
CA LEU A 210 23.56 2.28 10.72
C LEU A 210 24.94 2.27 10.07
N ASP A 211 25.64 3.39 10.17
CA ASP A 211 27.09 3.43 10.05
C ASP A 211 27.67 2.94 11.38
N LEU A 212 28.28 1.75 11.36
CA LEU A 212 28.81 1.13 12.59
C LEU A 212 30.15 1.74 13.05
N ASP A 213 30.85 2.45 12.17
CA ASP A 213 32.08 3.14 12.52
C ASP A 213 31.80 4.47 13.22
N GLN A 214 30.76 5.19 12.74
CA GLN A 214 30.32 6.47 13.32
C GLN A 214 29.20 6.29 14.38
N MET A 215 28.61 5.10 14.50
CA MET A 215 27.48 4.79 15.38
C MET A 215 26.29 5.72 15.17
N VAL A 216 25.97 6.01 13.89
CA VAL A 216 24.85 6.87 13.50
C VAL A 216 23.98 6.22 12.43
N ALA A 217 22.66 6.43 12.51
CA ALA A 217 21.72 5.92 11.53
C ALA A 217 21.70 6.77 10.24
N PHE A 218 21.18 6.21 9.13
CA PHE A 218 20.97 6.92 7.87
C PHE A 218 19.51 7.41 7.73
N PRO A 219 19.30 8.60 7.09
CA PRO A 219 20.31 9.50 6.53
C PRO A 219 21.03 10.31 7.62
N ILE A 220 22.29 10.64 7.37
CA ILE A 220 23.12 11.43 8.32
C ILE A 220 22.99 12.92 8.00
N VAL A 221 22.68 13.72 9.01
CA VAL A 221 22.57 15.19 8.94
C VAL A 221 23.43 15.78 10.04
N GLY A 222 24.58 16.38 9.68
CA GLY A 222 25.45 17.04 10.64
C GLY A 222 25.97 16.12 11.78
N GLY A 223 26.15 14.83 11.53
CA GLY A 223 26.61 13.85 12.53
C GLY A 223 25.49 13.24 13.38
N ALA A 224 24.23 13.58 13.16
CA ALA A 224 23.06 13.01 13.81
C ALA A 224 22.09 12.42 12.77
N SER A 225 21.07 11.72 13.24
CA SER A 225 20.00 11.17 12.41
C SER A 225 18.69 11.11 13.18
N THR A 226 17.62 10.82 12.46
CA THR A 226 16.28 10.54 13.02
C THR A 226 15.63 9.37 12.27
N HIS A 227 14.58 8.80 12.85
CA HIS A 227 13.71 7.90 12.10
C HIS A 227 13.06 8.65 10.93
N GLY A 228 12.72 7.93 9.89
CA GLY A 228 12.05 8.47 8.70
C GLY A 228 10.91 7.59 8.24
N GLY A 229 10.31 7.98 7.12
CA GLY A 229 9.21 7.26 6.51
C GLY A 229 9.69 6.28 5.46
N TYR A 230 9.45 4.98 5.66
CA TYR A 230 9.80 3.90 4.75
C TYR A 230 8.73 3.71 3.67
N CYS A 231 9.15 3.56 2.42
CA CYS A 231 8.31 3.38 1.24
C CYS A 231 9.01 2.51 0.19
N GLY A 232 8.42 2.37 -1.00
CA GLY A 232 8.93 1.53 -2.08
C GLY A 232 8.31 0.13 -2.07
N SER A 233 8.83 -0.79 -2.88
CA SER A 233 8.22 -2.12 -3.12
C SER A 233 8.06 -2.95 -1.85
N ALA A 234 8.95 -2.79 -0.87
CA ALA A 234 8.92 -3.53 0.39
C ALA A 234 7.67 -3.28 1.25
N VAL A 235 6.99 -2.14 1.09
CA VAL A 235 5.78 -1.84 1.88
C VAL A 235 4.49 -2.34 1.25
N LYS A 236 4.50 -2.83 0.00
CA LYS A 236 3.30 -3.28 -0.71
C LYS A 236 2.48 -4.32 0.06
N PRO A 237 3.06 -5.37 0.65
CA PRO A 237 2.28 -6.37 1.39
C PRO A 237 1.50 -5.77 2.57
N ILE A 238 2.10 -4.80 3.25
CA ILE A 238 1.46 -4.09 4.39
C ILE A 238 0.31 -3.22 3.87
N ALA A 239 0.55 -2.49 2.78
CA ALA A 239 -0.45 -1.62 2.18
C ALA A 239 -1.66 -2.41 1.66
N LEU A 240 -1.45 -3.55 0.98
CA LEU A 240 -2.51 -4.44 0.52
C LEU A 240 -3.37 -4.96 1.68
N ASN A 241 -2.73 -5.38 2.79
CA ASN A 241 -3.45 -5.82 3.98
C ASN A 241 -4.33 -4.70 4.55
N MET A 242 -3.79 -3.49 4.71
CA MET A 242 -4.54 -2.36 5.28
C MET A 242 -5.71 -1.93 4.38
N VAL A 243 -5.54 -1.95 3.05
CA VAL A 243 -6.64 -1.72 2.10
C VAL A 243 -7.71 -2.78 2.25
N ALA A 244 -7.33 -4.06 2.32
CA ALA A 244 -8.26 -5.17 2.50
C ALA A 244 -9.02 -5.08 3.84
N GLU A 245 -8.37 -4.67 4.92
CA GLU A 245 -9.00 -4.48 6.23
C GLU A 245 -10.12 -3.42 6.18
N ILE A 246 -9.89 -2.29 5.51
CA ILE A 246 -10.91 -1.26 5.34
C ILE A 246 -12.02 -1.73 4.39
N ALA A 247 -11.66 -2.35 3.26
CA ALA A 247 -12.63 -2.81 2.26
C ALA A 247 -13.59 -3.89 2.81
N ARG A 248 -13.11 -4.70 3.77
CA ARG A 248 -13.90 -5.76 4.43
C ARG A 248 -14.72 -5.29 5.62
N ASP A 249 -14.44 -4.10 6.14
CA ASP A 249 -15.10 -3.61 7.35
C ASP A 249 -16.53 -3.10 7.04
N PRO A 250 -17.58 -3.70 7.63
CA PRO A 250 -18.94 -3.23 7.40
C PRO A 250 -19.19 -1.77 7.80
N GLN A 251 -18.41 -1.24 8.76
CA GLN A 251 -18.58 0.14 9.23
C GLN A 251 -17.99 1.16 8.24
N THR A 252 -17.07 0.74 7.39
CA THR A 252 -16.51 1.57 6.30
C THR A 252 -17.15 1.24 4.94
N ALA A 253 -18.16 0.38 4.90
CA ALA A 253 -18.85 0.02 3.66
C ALA A 253 -19.27 1.25 2.85
N GLY A 254 -18.96 1.26 1.54
CA GLY A 254 -19.23 2.37 0.64
C GLY A 254 -18.25 3.55 0.70
N LEU A 255 -17.24 3.52 1.57
CA LEU A 255 -16.18 4.53 1.60
C LEU A 255 -15.14 4.21 0.51
N PRO A 256 -14.96 5.06 -0.52
CA PRO A 256 -13.98 4.83 -1.57
C PRO A 256 -12.54 4.83 -1.02
N ILE A 257 -11.68 3.98 -1.61
CA ILE A 257 -10.28 3.81 -1.19
C ILE A 257 -9.35 4.17 -2.34
N SER A 258 -8.37 5.03 -2.10
CA SER A 258 -7.21 5.24 -2.97
C SER A 258 -6.02 4.47 -2.41
N GLY A 259 -5.51 3.49 -3.17
CA GLY A 259 -4.44 2.60 -2.74
C GLY A 259 -3.06 3.21 -2.97
N ILE A 260 -2.20 3.18 -1.95
CA ILE A 260 -0.84 3.73 -1.99
C ILE A 260 0.12 2.76 -1.29
N GLY A 261 1.31 2.58 -1.85
CA GLY A 261 2.40 1.85 -1.18
C GLY A 261 2.98 0.72 -2.02
N GLY A 262 4.19 0.93 -2.54
CA GLY A 262 4.95 -0.08 -3.24
C GLY A 262 4.46 -0.42 -4.65
N ILE A 263 3.60 0.40 -5.25
CA ILE A 263 3.10 0.21 -6.61
C ILE A 263 4.20 0.62 -7.59
N GLY A 264 4.74 -0.34 -8.33
CA GLY A 264 5.80 -0.14 -9.31
C GLY A 264 5.41 -0.50 -10.75
N ASN A 265 4.32 -1.23 -10.95
CA ASN A 265 3.85 -1.71 -12.23
C ASN A 265 2.33 -1.92 -12.25
N TRP A 266 1.77 -2.30 -13.41
CA TRP A 266 0.33 -2.51 -13.59
C TRP A 266 -0.24 -3.63 -12.70
N ARG A 267 0.54 -4.68 -12.43
CA ARG A 267 0.09 -5.82 -11.62
C ARG A 267 -0.12 -5.41 -10.17
N ASP A 268 0.82 -4.64 -9.62
CA ASP A 268 0.66 -4.09 -8.27
C ASP A 268 -0.62 -3.28 -8.17
N ALA A 269 -0.87 -2.39 -9.15
CA ALA A 269 -2.10 -1.58 -9.18
C ALA A 269 -3.37 -2.45 -9.26
N ALA A 270 -3.37 -3.49 -10.10
CA ALA A 270 -4.50 -4.42 -10.22
C ALA A 270 -4.79 -5.16 -8.90
N GLU A 271 -3.75 -5.52 -8.14
CA GLU A 271 -3.91 -6.14 -6.80
C GLU A 271 -4.63 -5.20 -5.82
N PHE A 272 -4.23 -3.93 -5.77
CA PHE A 272 -4.93 -2.92 -4.95
C PHE A 272 -6.40 -2.75 -5.37
N MET A 273 -6.66 -2.68 -6.68
CA MET A 273 -8.03 -2.55 -7.20
C MET A 273 -8.87 -3.79 -6.90
N ALA A 274 -8.31 -4.99 -7.06
CA ALA A 274 -8.99 -6.24 -6.73
C ALA A 274 -9.35 -6.32 -5.23
N LEU A 275 -8.57 -5.67 -4.35
CA LEU A 275 -8.85 -5.52 -2.92
C LEU A 275 -9.70 -4.30 -2.57
N GLY A 276 -10.28 -3.60 -3.56
CA GLY A 276 -11.30 -2.56 -3.35
C GLY A 276 -10.87 -1.13 -3.64
N ALA A 277 -9.59 -0.86 -3.94
CA ALA A 277 -9.18 0.50 -4.32
C ALA A 277 -9.85 0.95 -5.63
N GLY A 278 -10.40 2.16 -5.67
CA GLY A 278 -10.99 2.76 -6.86
C GLY A 278 -9.97 3.50 -7.73
N CYS A 279 -8.89 3.96 -7.13
CA CYS A 279 -7.72 4.51 -7.81
C CYS A 279 -6.44 4.16 -7.04
N VAL A 280 -5.28 4.43 -7.63
CA VAL A 280 -3.99 4.21 -6.99
C VAL A 280 -3.10 5.44 -7.09
N GLN A 281 -2.27 5.65 -6.07
CA GLN A 281 -1.28 6.71 -6.06
C GLN A 281 0.13 6.12 -6.03
N VAL A 282 1.00 6.62 -6.89
CA VAL A 282 2.39 6.15 -7.06
C VAL A 282 3.36 7.27 -6.68
N CYS A 283 4.40 6.94 -5.95
CA CYS A 283 5.47 7.87 -5.58
C CYS A 283 6.85 7.30 -5.94
N THR A 284 7.37 6.39 -5.12
CA THR A 284 8.77 5.93 -5.17
C THR A 284 9.16 5.37 -6.54
N ALA A 285 8.29 4.62 -7.20
CA ALA A 285 8.56 4.10 -8.53
C ALA A 285 8.74 5.23 -9.56
N ALA A 286 7.91 6.27 -9.50
CA ALA A 286 8.08 7.45 -10.37
C ALA A 286 9.36 8.22 -10.05
N MET A 287 9.79 8.30 -8.78
CA MET A 287 11.06 8.91 -8.39
C MET A 287 12.28 8.14 -8.92
N LEU A 288 12.20 6.80 -8.91
CA LEU A 288 13.31 5.92 -9.32
C LEU A 288 13.39 5.73 -10.85
N HIS A 289 12.26 5.71 -11.54
CA HIS A 289 12.18 5.30 -12.95
C HIS A 289 11.61 6.38 -13.88
N GLY A 290 11.16 7.52 -13.33
CA GLY A 290 10.60 8.65 -14.09
C GLY A 290 9.10 8.51 -14.39
N PHE A 291 8.51 9.59 -14.94
CA PHE A 291 7.07 9.68 -15.15
C PHE A 291 6.53 8.73 -16.25
N ARG A 292 7.37 8.32 -17.21
CA ARG A 292 6.94 7.48 -18.33
C ARG A 292 6.55 6.05 -17.95
N ILE A 293 6.83 5.61 -16.72
CA ILE A 293 6.36 4.30 -16.22
C ILE A 293 4.84 4.14 -16.32
N VAL A 294 4.08 5.23 -16.32
CA VAL A 294 2.62 5.19 -16.47
C VAL A 294 2.18 4.63 -17.83
N GLU A 295 2.98 4.80 -18.88
CA GLU A 295 2.69 4.24 -20.21
C GLU A 295 2.61 2.72 -20.11
N GLU A 296 3.63 2.11 -19.52
CA GLU A 296 3.70 0.66 -19.30
C GLU A 296 2.62 0.16 -18.33
N MET A 297 2.33 0.93 -17.28
CA MET A 297 1.24 0.61 -16.34
C MET A 297 -0.13 0.58 -17.04
N LYS A 298 -0.45 1.57 -17.87
CA LYS A 298 -1.70 1.61 -18.64
C LYS A 298 -1.81 0.46 -19.64
N ASP A 299 -0.76 0.26 -20.43
CA ASP A 299 -0.73 -0.78 -21.42
C ASP A 299 -0.84 -2.18 -20.82
N GLY A 300 -0.10 -2.43 -19.74
CA GLY A 300 -0.13 -3.72 -19.04
C GLY A 300 -1.47 -4.02 -18.42
N LEU A 301 -2.07 -3.04 -17.73
CA LEU A 301 -3.39 -3.18 -17.12
C LEU A 301 -4.48 -3.42 -18.18
N SER A 302 -4.50 -2.61 -19.27
CA SER A 302 -5.48 -2.75 -20.34
C SER A 302 -5.38 -4.12 -21.02
N ARG A 303 -4.18 -4.60 -21.35
CA ARG A 303 -3.99 -5.94 -21.94
C ARG A 303 -4.45 -7.06 -21.02
N TRP A 304 -4.14 -6.97 -19.71
CA TRP A 304 -4.60 -7.95 -18.74
C TRP A 304 -6.13 -7.94 -18.60
N MET A 305 -6.75 -6.77 -18.59
CA MET A 305 -8.21 -6.64 -18.56
C MET A 305 -8.84 -7.27 -19.81
N ASP A 306 -8.31 -6.98 -21.01
CA ASP A 306 -8.78 -7.59 -22.26
C ASP A 306 -8.67 -9.12 -22.22
N GLN A 307 -7.56 -9.68 -21.72
CA GLN A 307 -7.37 -11.13 -21.55
C GLN A 307 -8.37 -11.76 -20.57
N LYS A 308 -8.83 -11.01 -19.57
CA LYS A 308 -9.81 -11.45 -18.58
C LYS A 308 -11.26 -11.16 -18.98
N GLY A 309 -11.48 -10.44 -20.08
CA GLY A 309 -12.80 -10.03 -20.55
C GLY A 309 -13.40 -8.86 -19.75
N TYR A 310 -12.59 -8.12 -18.99
CA TYR A 310 -13.02 -6.94 -18.25
C TYR A 310 -13.05 -5.72 -19.17
N GLN A 311 -14.16 -4.99 -19.19
CA GLN A 311 -14.34 -3.78 -20.00
C GLN A 311 -13.94 -2.51 -19.26
N ARG A 312 -14.07 -2.49 -17.93
CA ARG A 312 -13.82 -1.35 -17.03
C ARG A 312 -13.18 -1.82 -15.74
N ILE A 313 -12.57 -0.88 -15.03
CA ILE A 313 -11.98 -1.13 -13.69
C ILE A 313 -13.03 -1.70 -12.71
N SER A 314 -14.27 -1.19 -12.75
CA SER A 314 -15.38 -1.66 -11.91
C SER A 314 -15.72 -3.14 -12.10
N ASP A 315 -15.34 -3.75 -13.22
CA ASP A 315 -15.62 -5.17 -13.49
C ASP A 315 -14.80 -6.11 -12.61
N PHE A 316 -13.67 -5.65 -12.08
CA PHE A 316 -12.83 -6.48 -11.18
C PHE A 316 -12.53 -5.82 -9.84
N GLN A 317 -12.85 -4.55 -9.67
CA GLN A 317 -12.68 -3.85 -8.40
C GLN A 317 -13.39 -4.58 -7.26
N GLY A 318 -12.66 -4.86 -6.18
CA GLY A 318 -13.19 -5.53 -4.98
C GLY A 318 -13.45 -7.03 -5.12
N LYS A 319 -13.17 -7.67 -6.27
CA LYS A 319 -13.45 -9.10 -6.47
C LYS A 319 -12.66 -10.03 -5.53
N ALA A 320 -11.51 -9.59 -5.01
CA ALA A 320 -10.74 -10.38 -4.06
C ALA A 320 -11.21 -10.20 -2.60
N VAL A 321 -12.00 -9.17 -2.31
CA VAL A 321 -12.47 -8.85 -0.95
C VAL A 321 -13.24 -10.00 -0.30
N PRO A 322 -14.23 -10.64 -0.96
CA PRO A 322 -14.96 -11.78 -0.36
C PRO A 322 -14.08 -13.01 -0.12
N ASN A 323 -12.97 -13.13 -0.86
CA ASN A 323 -12.05 -14.26 -0.74
C ASN A 323 -10.93 -14.02 0.29
N THR A 324 -10.90 -12.84 0.90
CA THR A 324 -9.99 -12.47 1.98
C THR A 324 -10.76 -12.52 3.29
N THR A 325 -10.47 -13.51 4.13
CA THR A 325 -11.21 -13.76 5.37
C THR A 325 -10.27 -13.78 6.59
N ASP A 326 -10.85 -13.84 7.80
CA ASP A 326 -10.07 -14.04 9.02
C ASP A 326 -9.66 -15.51 9.15
N TRP A 327 -8.51 -15.77 9.76
CA TRP A 327 -7.95 -17.11 9.94
C TRP A 327 -8.98 -18.11 10.50
N LYS A 328 -9.82 -17.68 11.43
CA LYS A 328 -10.84 -18.53 12.07
C LYS A 328 -11.89 -19.10 11.12
N TYR A 329 -12.03 -18.54 9.92
CA TYR A 329 -12.95 -18.99 8.88
C TYR A 329 -12.27 -19.81 7.77
N LEU A 330 -10.95 -20.03 7.84
CA LEU A 330 -10.26 -20.90 6.89
C LEU A 330 -10.64 -22.38 7.12
N ASP A 331 -10.62 -23.17 6.04
CA ASP A 331 -10.93 -24.61 6.10
C ASP A 331 -9.82 -25.39 6.82
N MET A 332 -10.12 -25.92 8.01
CA MET A 332 -9.20 -26.73 8.81
C MET A 332 -9.02 -28.14 8.23
N ASN A 333 -9.86 -28.57 7.29
CA ASN A 333 -9.76 -29.86 6.62
C ASN A 333 -9.07 -29.78 5.25
N TYR A 334 -8.76 -28.56 4.78
CA TYR A 334 -7.98 -28.37 3.54
C TYR A 334 -6.55 -28.87 3.70
N LYS A 335 -6.11 -29.74 2.80
CA LYS A 335 -4.75 -30.28 2.79
C LYS A 335 -4.12 -30.10 1.41
N VAL A 336 -2.88 -29.64 1.38
CA VAL A 336 -2.01 -29.67 0.20
C VAL A 336 -0.72 -30.40 0.54
N ILE A 337 -0.06 -30.94 -0.47
CA ILE A 337 1.29 -31.49 -0.37
C ILE A 337 2.17 -30.93 -1.48
N ALA A 338 3.46 -30.78 -1.22
CA ALA A 338 4.41 -30.37 -2.23
C ALA A 338 4.63 -31.48 -3.27
N GLN A 339 4.76 -31.09 -4.54
CA GLN A 339 5.18 -31.97 -5.64
C GLN A 339 6.35 -31.30 -6.35
N ILE A 340 7.47 -32.05 -6.50
CA ILE A 340 8.68 -31.59 -7.19
C ILE A 340 8.66 -32.16 -8.60
N ASN A 341 8.69 -31.28 -9.60
CA ASN A 341 8.92 -31.69 -10.99
C ASN A 341 10.40 -32.01 -11.17
N GLN A 342 10.72 -33.29 -11.35
CA GLN A 342 12.11 -33.76 -11.47
C GLN A 342 12.78 -33.33 -12.79
N ASP A 343 12.01 -33.07 -13.84
CA ASP A 343 12.51 -32.63 -15.15
C ASP A 343 13.00 -31.17 -15.10
N ASP A 344 12.33 -30.33 -14.33
CA ASP A 344 12.69 -28.93 -14.13
C ASP A 344 13.67 -28.72 -12.98
N CYS A 345 13.88 -29.76 -12.14
CA CYS A 345 14.68 -29.68 -10.94
C CYS A 345 16.18 -29.57 -11.24
N ILE A 346 16.79 -28.44 -10.91
CA ILE A 346 18.25 -28.23 -11.05
C ILE A 346 19.08 -28.85 -9.92
N LYS A 347 18.48 -29.62 -9.06
CA LYS A 347 19.12 -30.40 -7.96
C LYS A 347 19.93 -29.55 -6.97
N CYS A 348 19.57 -28.31 -6.78
CA CYS A 348 20.29 -27.35 -5.92
C CYS A 348 20.14 -27.60 -4.41
N GLY A 349 19.16 -28.39 -3.97
CA GLY A 349 18.95 -28.78 -2.58
C GLY A 349 18.32 -27.73 -1.66
N ARG A 350 17.94 -26.54 -2.16
CA ARG A 350 17.36 -25.48 -1.29
C ARG A 350 16.07 -25.91 -0.60
N CYS A 351 15.20 -26.65 -1.30
CA CYS A 351 13.97 -27.16 -0.75
C CYS A 351 14.21 -28.18 0.37
N TYR A 352 15.25 -29.03 0.21
CA TYR A 352 15.67 -30.00 1.21
C TYR A 352 16.15 -29.27 2.47
N VAL A 353 17.11 -28.35 2.34
CA VAL A 353 17.64 -27.58 3.49
C VAL A 353 16.52 -26.83 4.21
N ALA A 354 15.62 -26.18 3.47
CA ALA A 354 14.51 -25.44 4.06
C ALA A 354 13.52 -26.35 4.82
N CYS A 355 13.34 -27.58 4.37
CA CYS A 355 12.45 -28.53 5.03
C CYS A 355 13.16 -29.33 6.15
N GLU A 356 14.33 -29.89 5.86
CA GLU A 356 15.06 -30.79 6.75
C GLU A 356 15.64 -30.07 7.95
N ASP A 357 16.38 -28.96 7.69
CA ASP A 357 17.09 -28.27 8.77
C ASP A 357 16.17 -27.38 9.63
N THR A 358 15.07 -26.88 9.06
CA THR A 358 14.37 -25.75 9.67
C THR A 358 12.88 -25.92 9.85
N SER A 359 12.26 -27.01 9.32
CA SER A 359 10.80 -27.07 9.24
C SER A 359 10.22 -28.45 9.60
N HIS A 360 9.85 -29.28 8.63
CA HIS A 360 8.99 -30.45 8.86
C HIS A 360 9.63 -31.79 8.48
N GLN A 361 10.86 -31.84 8.04
CA GLN A 361 11.64 -33.05 7.70
C GLN A 361 10.93 -33.98 6.71
N SER A 362 10.21 -33.41 5.73
CA SER A 362 9.33 -34.13 4.80
C SER A 362 9.91 -34.21 3.39
N ILE A 363 11.16 -33.80 3.16
CA ILE A 363 11.83 -33.94 1.87
C ILE A 363 13.07 -34.81 2.05
N ASN A 364 13.08 -35.97 1.38
CA ASN A 364 14.19 -36.89 1.36
C ASN A 364 15.21 -36.48 0.30
N GLN A 365 16.51 -36.54 0.61
CA GLN A 365 17.58 -36.47 -0.34
C GLN A 365 18.05 -37.87 -0.68
N LEU A 366 17.94 -38.28 -1.92
CA LEU A 366 18.46 -39.54 -2.45
C LEU A 366 19.73 -39.26 -3.24
N ILE A 367 20.73 -40.11 -3.08
CA ILE A 367 22.01 -40.02 -3.80
C ILE A 367 22.19 -41.31 -4.57
N ASP A 368 22.23 -41.18 -5.90
CA ASP A 368 22.56 -42.32 -6.77
C ASP A 368 24.01 -42.74 -6.54
N ALA A 369 24.21 -43.98 -6.13
CA ALA A 369 25.53 -44.51 -5.70
C ALA A 369 26.54 -44.59 -6.89
N ALA A 370 26.05 -44.69 -8.13
CA ALA A 370 26.91 -44.83 -9.30
C ALA A 370 27.34 -43.48 -9.88
N THR A 371 26.40 -42.50 -9.87
CA THR A 371 26.61 -41.22 -10.54
C THR A 371 26.87 -40.07 -9.56
N GLY A 372 26.55 -40.25 -8.25
CA GLY A 372 26.58 -39.19 -7.24
C GLY A 372 25.49 -38.16 -7.42
N VAL A 373 24.55 -38.35 -8.33
CA VAL A 373 23.46 -37.42 -8.61
C VAL A 373 22.48 -37.41 -7.44
N ARG A 374 22.12 -36.20 -6.99
CA ARG A 374 21.14 -35.99 -5.93
C ARG A 374 19.74 -35.80 -6.52
N THR A 375 18.75 -36.42 -5.95
CA THR A 375 17.33 -36.19 -6.21
C THR A 375 16.62 -35.88 -4.89
N TYR A 376 15.48 -35.22 -4.99
CA TYR A 376 14.71 -34.78 -3.82
C TYR A 376 13.26 -35.26 -3.98
N GLU A 377 12.79 -35.97 -2.99
CA GLU A 377 11.44 -36.55 -2.99
C GLU A 377 10.67 -36.13 -1.76
N VAL A 378 9.39 -35.81 -1.93
CA VAL A 378 8.50 -35.42 -0.85
C VAL A 378 7.90 -36.67 -0.19
N ASN A 379 8.10 -36.80 1.12
CA ASN A 379 7.34 -37.74 1.93
C ASN A 379 5.93 -37.16 2.13
N LYS A 380 4.96 -37.75 1.41
CA LYS A 380 3.57 -37.28 1.38
C LYS A 380 2.85 -37.41 2.71
N GLU A 381 3.25 -38.36 3.55
CA GLU A 381 2.63 -38.64 4.85
C GLU A 381 3.04 -37.55 5.86
N GLU A 382 4.29 -37.13 5.81
CA GLU A 382 4.85 -36.13 6.72
C GLU A 382 4.68 -34.69 6.24
N CYS A 383 4.40 -34.47 4.94
CA CYS A 383 4.25 -33.15 4.37
C CYS A 383 3.01 -32.43 4.91
N VAL A 384 3.20 -31.32 5.60
CA VAL A 384 2.14 -30.47 6.15
C VAL A 384 1.65 -29.37 5.19
N GLY A 385 2.26 -29.25 4.00
CA GLY A 385 1.82 -28.28 2.99
C GLY A 385 2.16 -26.81 3.30
N CYS A 386 3.28 -26.55 3.96
CA CYS A 386 3.65 -25.20 4.43
C CYS A 386 4.19 -24.23 3.35
N ASN A 387 4.38 -24.66 2.12
CA ASN A 387 4.91 -23.91 0.96
C ASN A 387 6.39 -23.49 1.05
N LEU A 388 7.10 -23.70 2.15
CA LEU A 388 8.47 -23.19 2.32
C LEU A 388 9.42 -23.69 1.22
N CYS A 389 9.27 -24.95 0.78
CA CYS A 389 10.07 -25.52 -0.30
C CYS A 389 9.80 -24.85 -1.67
N GLU A 390 8.56 -24.47 -1.97
CA GLU A 390 8.19 -23.72 -3.17
C GLU A 390 8.79 -22.31 -3.14
N ILE A 391 8.65 -21.59 -2.02
CA ILE A 391 9.18 -20.23 -1.82
C ILE A 391 10.71 -20.18 -1.99
N THR A 392 11.43 -21.22 -1.53
CA THR A 392 12.89 -21.26 -1.60
C THR A 392 13.43 -21.79 -2.92
N CYS A 393 12.58 -22.37 -3.77
CA CYS A 393 12.98 -22.90 -5.05
C CYS A 393 13.35 -21.78 -6.03
N PRO A 394 14.57 -21.79 -6.62
CA PRO A 394 14.95 -20.76 -7.60
C PRO A 394 14.34 -20.96 -8.98
N VAL A 395 13.70 -22.12 -9.23
CA VAL A 395 13.05 -22.45 -10.51
C VAL A 395 11.55 -22.31 -10.33
N GLN A 396 10.98 -21.30 -10.96
CA GLN A 396 9.56 -21.02 -10.89
C GLN A 396 8.74 -22.19 -11.42
N GLY A 397 7.77 -22.67 -10.67
CA GLY A 397 6.88 -23.76 -11.07
C GLY A 397 7.48 -25.17 -10.95
N CYS A 398 8.76 -25.30 -10.58
CA CYS A 398 9.39 -26.62 -10.35
C CYS A 398 8.77 -27.34 -9.12
N ILE A 399 8.35 -26.59 -8.12
CA ILE A 399 7.61 -27.12 -6.97
C ILE A 399 6.21 -26.51 -6.97
N THR A 400 5.20 -27.36 -6.84
CA THR A 400 3.81 -26.93 -6.77
C THR A 400 3.13 -27.57 -5.56
N MET A 401 2.12 -26.88 -5.00
CA MET A 401 1.32 -27.39 -3.90
C MET A 401 0.03 -28.02 -4.46
N VAL A 402 -0.09 -29.33 -4.33
CA VAL A 402 -1.20 -30.10 -4.91
C VAL A 402 -2.26 -30.39 -3.87
N PRO A 403 -3.52 -29.94 -4.07
CA PRO A 403 -4.62 -30.26 -3.17
C PRO A 403 -4.84 -31.77 -3.04
N GLN A 404 -5.14 -32.21 -1.83
CA GLN A 404 -5.48 -33.58 -1.49
C GLN A 404 -6.95 -33.67 -1.12
N ASP A 405 -7.64 -34.66 -1.68
CA ASP A 405 -8.99 -35.00 -1.21
C ASP A 405 -8.87 -35.67 0.17
N THR A 406 -9.37 -35.01 1.18
CA THR A 406 -9.37 -35.51 2.55
C THR A 406 -10.65 -36.33 2.85
N GLY A 407 -11.65 -36.33 1.96
CA GLY A 407 -12.99 -36.89 2.19
C GLY A 407 -13.75 -36.18 3.33
N LYS A 408 -13.24 -35.08 3.86
CA LYS A 408 -13.88 -34.36 4.98
C LYS A 408 -14.57 -33.10 4.47
N PRO A 409 -15.75 -32.74 5.01
CA PRO A 409 -16.43 -31.51 4.68
C PRO A 409 -15.63 -30.29 5.18
N TYR A 410 -15.94 -29.13 4.60
CA TYR A 410 -15.43 -27.84 5.12
C TYR A 410 -15.74 -27.73 6.62
N MET A 411 -14.75 -27.34 7.38
CA MET A 411 -14.84 -27.07 8.81
C MET A 411 -13.86 -25.93 9.16
N ASN A 412 -14.36 -24.89 9.77
CA ASN A 412 -13.52 -23.79 10.23
C ASN A 412 -13.29 -23.83 11.75
N TRP A 413 -12.42 -22.93 12.25
CA TRP A 413 -12.06 -22.90 13.67
C TRP A 413 -13.24 -22.65 14.61
N THR A 414 -14.27 -21.91 14.20
CA THR A 414 -15.46 -21.66 15.04
C THR A 414 -16.29 -22.92 15.27
N GLN A 415 -16.17 -23.90 14.38
CA GLN A 415 -16.87 -25.18 14.39
C GLN A 415 -15.99 -26.33 14.90
N ASP A 416 -14.68 -26.14 14.99
CA ASP A 416 -13.72 -27.19 15.35
C ASP A 416 -13.91 -27.63 16.80
N PRO A 417 -14.06 -28.94 17.06
CA PRO A 417 -14.21 -29.48 18.42
C PRO A 417 -13.06 -29.16 19.37
N ARG A 418 -11.88 -28.86 18.82
CA ARG A 418 -10.71 -28.44 19.60
C ARG A 418 -10.78 -26.97 20.07
N ASN A 419 -11.68 -26.18 19.48
CA ASN A 419 -11.89 -24.80 19.90
C ASN A 419 -12.70 -24.79 21.22
N PRO A 420 -12.15 -24.26 22.32
CA PRO A 420 -12.90 -24.20 23.60
C PRO A 420 -14.09 -23.25 23.56
N ARG A 421 -14.18 -22.39 22.52
CA ARG A 421 -15.27 -21.43 22.30
C ARG A 421 -16.05 -21.72 21.01
N ALA A 422 -16.09 -22.97 20.56
CA ALA A 422 -16.89 -23.36 19.40
C ALA A 422 -18.38 -23.05 19.63
N GLU A 423 -19.07 -22.56 18.60
CA GLU A 423 -20.47 -22.09 18.66
C GLU A 423 -21.45 -23.13 19.17
N ASN A 424 -21.09 -24.41 19.10
CA ASN A 424 -21.91 -25.54 19.56
C ASN A 424 -21.53 -26.11 20.95
N LYS A 425 -20.57 -25.53 21.65
CA LYS A 425 -20.27 -25.89 23.03
C LYS A 425 -21.13 -25.01 23.95
N VAL A 426 -22.14 -25.63 24.55
CA VAL A 426 -22.82 -25.05 25.71
C VAL A 426 -21.73 -24.79 26.76
N VAL A 427 -21.48 -23.54 27.07
CA VAL A 427 -20.63 -23.18 28.19
C VAL A 427 -21.38 -23.65 29.44
N GLU A 428 -20.99 -24.78 30.00
CA GLU A 428 -21.36 -25.10 31.37
C GLU A 428 -20.71 -24.04 32.23
N THR A 429 -21.51 -23.07 32.64
CA THR A 429 -21.13 -22.07 33.64
C THR A 429 -20.91 -22.80 34.95
N VAL A 430 -19.64 -22.89 35.35
CA VAL A 430 -19.24 -23.22 36.73
C VAL A 430 -19.42 -22.02 37.63
#